data_789771e7b231abdbccbe2ceeccd4d79b
#
_entry.id   789771e7b231abdbccbe2ceeccd4d79b
#
_cell.length_a   1.000
_cell.length_b   1.000
_cell.length_c   1.000
_cell.angle_alpha   90.00
_cell.angle_beta   90.00
_cell.angle_gamma   90.00
#
_symmetry.space_group_name_H-M   'P 1'
#
loop_
_entity.id
_entity.type
_entity.pdbx_description
1 polymer ?
#
loop_
_entity_poly.entity_id
_entity_poly.type
_entity_poly.pdbx_seq_one_letter_code
_entity_poly.pdbx_strand_id
1 'polypeptide(L)' 'MTNQYFLFRENDEKAISVVPLGNGLNEVGNFTGAYFSGPTKEMTDEELLHFKSVHNLYYEQELGSQINIFDLQE' A
#
# COMPACT_ATOMS: atom_id res chain seq x y z
N MET A 1 16.54 7.77 -6.66
CA MET A 1 16.15 6.37 -6.72
C MET A 1 14.79 6.19 -6.09
N THR A 2 13.87 5.53 -6.76
CA THR A 2 12.52 5.37 -6.26
C THR A 2 12.44 4.17 -5.33
N ASN A 3 11.69 4.32 -4.24
CA ASN A 3 11.45 3.25 -3.29
C ASN A 3 10.01 2.75 -3.47
N GLN A 4 9.79 2.09 -4.58
CA GLN A 4 8.46 1.58 -4.86
C GLN A 4 8.09 0.51 -3.86
N TYR A 5 6.86 0.57 -3.37
CA TYR A 5 6.34 -0.47 -2.50
C TYR A 5 4.87 -0.71 -2.86
N PHE A 6 4.29 -1.73 -2.24
CA PHE A 6 2.93 -2.15 -2.54
C PHE A 6 2.10 -2.15 -1.28
N LEU A 7 0.81 -1.88 -1.44
CA LEU A 7 -0.14 -2.10 -0.36
C LEU A 7 -0.95 -3.35 -0.69
N PHE A 8 -1.25 -4.12 0.33
CA PHE A 8 -1.83 -5.44 0.18
C PHE A 8 -3.19 -5.53 0.84
N ARG A 9 -4.02 -6.43 0.36
CA ARG A 9 -5.27 -6.79 1.01
C ARG A 9 -4.99 -7.81 2.09
N GLU A 10 -6.02 -8.11 2.89
CA GLU A 10 -5.90 -9.09 3.97
C GLU A 10 -5.45 -10.45 3.47
N ASN A 11 -5.77 -10.78 2.24
CA ASN A 11 -5.45 -12.08 1.65
C ASN A 11 -4.11 -12.11 0.95
N ASP A 12 -3.24 -11.15 1.23
CA ASP A 12 -1.90 -11.03 0.65
C ASP A 12 -1.89 -10.66 -0.83
N GLU A 13 -3.00 -10.23 -1.38
CA GLU A 13 -3.02 -9.77 -2.76
C GLU A 13 -2.56 -8.33 -2.86
N LYS A 14 -1.72 -8.04 -3.85
CA LYS A 14 -1.31 -6.67 -4.11
C LYS A 14 -2.50 -5.86 -4.59
N ALA A 15 -2.81 -4.81 -3.87
CA ALA A 15 -3.93 -3.95 -4.21
C ALA A 15 -3.50 -2.77 -5.07
N ILE A 16 -2.47 -2.06 -4.64
CA ILE A 16 -1.94 -0.90 -5.35
C ILE A 16 -0.44 -0.86 -5.20
N SER A 17 0.21 -0.15 -6.11
CA SER A 17 1.63 0.16 -6.00
C SER A 17 1.79 1.61 -5.61
N VAL A 18 2.89 1.93 -4.91
CA VAL A 18 3.16 3.29 -4.47
C VAL A 18 4.60 3.65 -4.82
N VAL A 19 4.76 4.76 -5.50
CA VAL A 19 6.08 5.29 -5.85
C VAL A 19 6.21 6.68 -5.24
N PRO A 20 6.99 6.83 -4.17
CA PRO A 20 7.19 8.15 -3.57
C PRO A 20 7.92 9.08 -4.55
N LEU A 21 7.42 10.29 -4.70
CA LEU A 21 7.99 11.24 -5.65
C LEU A 21 8.96 12.22 -5.03
N GLY A 22 9.12 12.16 -3.72
CA GLY A 22 10.13 12.93 -3.02
C GLY A 22 9.72 14.32 -2.56
N ASN A 23 8.53 14.75 -2.88
CA ASN A 23 8.05 16.08 -2.50
C ASN A 23 6.73 16.03 -1.74
N GLY A 24 6.52 14.95 -0.99
CA GLY A 24 5.28 14.77 -0.26
C GLY A 24 4.16 14.17 -1.09
N LEU A 25 4.45 13.85 -2.35
CA LEU A 25 3.49 13.23 -3.24
C LEU A 25 3.91 11.80 -3.54
N ASN A 26 2.92 10.98 -3.87
CA ASN A 26 3.14 9.58 -4.20
C ASN A 26 2.33 9.24 -5.45
N GLU A 27 2.95 8.50 -6.36
CA GLU A 27 2.23 7.99 -7.52
C GLU A 27 1.68 6.61 -7.18
N VAL A 28 0.36 6.49 -7.23
CA VAL A 28 -0.33 5.27 -6.81
C VAL A 28 -0.85 4.56 -8.04
N GLY A 29 -0.45 3.31 -8.22
CA GLY A 29 -0.87 2.49 -9.35
C GLY A 29 -1.97 1.53 -8.94
N ASN A 30 -2.91 1.32 -9.83
CA ASN A 30 -4.14 0.55 -9.56
C ASN A 30 -4.10 -0.76 -10.33
N PHE A 31 -3.85 -1.87 -9.65
CA PHE A 31 -3.73 -3.16 -10.30
C PHE A 31 -5.06 -3.69 -10.83
N THR A 32 -6.12 -3.45 -10.08
CA THR A 32 -7.42 -4.06 -10.42
C THR A 32 -8.36 -3.10 -11.12
N GLY A 33 -8.03 -1.81 -11.12
CA GLY A 33 -8.92 -0.80 -11.66
C GLY A 33 -10.11 -0.50 -10.77
N ALA A 34 -10.11 -1.02 -9.56
CA ALA A 34 -11.28 -0.95 -8.69
C ALA A 34 -11.26 0.25 -7.73
N TYR A 35 -10.11 0.86 -7.51
CA TYR A 35 -9.97 1.87 -6.47
C TYR A 35 -10.16 3.29 -6.96
N PHE A 36 -9.78 3.56 -8.18
CA PHE A 36 -9.95 4.89 -8.76
C PHE A 36 -9.89 4.79 -10.29
N SER A 37 -10.28 5.87 -10.96
CA SER A 37 -10.26 5.91 -12.42
C SER A 37 -8.83 6.05 -12.92
N GLY A 38 -8.50 5.34 -13.98
CA GLY A 38 -7.20 5.44 -14.62
C GLY A 38 -6.15 4.54 -13.99
N PRO A 39 -5.00 4.42 -14.64
CA PRO A 39 -3.95 3.50 -14.18
C PRO A 39 -3.18 4.03 -12.98
N THR A 40 -3.03 5.34 -12.84
CA THR A 40 -2.29 5.94 -11.74
C THR A 40 -2.96 7.21 -11.25
N LYS A 41 -2.62 7.60 -10.02
CA LYS A 41 -3.12 8.81 -9.42
C LYS A 41 -2.08 9.32 -8.43
N GLU A 42 -1.93 10.64 -8.34
CA GLU A 42 -1.03 11.24 -7.36
C GLU A 42 -1.78 11.50 -6.06
N MET A 43 -1.16 11.16 -4.96
CA MET A 43 -1.73 11.40 -3.62
C MET A 43 -0.65 11.95 -2.71
N THR A 44 -1.06 12.87 -1.82
CA THR A 44 -0.17 13.30 -0.74
C THR A 44 -0.02 12.17 0.26
N ASP A 45 0.95 12.32 1.17
CA ASP A 45 1.15 11.32 2.21
C ASP A 45 -0.12 11.13 3.04
N GLU A 46 -0.79 12.24 3.37
CA GLU A 46 -2.03 12.17 4.16
C GLU A 46 -3.15 11.49 3.40
N GLU A 47 -3.28 11.81 2.13
CA GLU A 47 -4.29 11.18 1.29
C GLU A 47 -4.05 9.69 1.16
N LEU A 48 -2.80 9.31 1.04
CA LEU A 48 -2.45 7.90 0.92
C LEU A 48 -2.78 7.14 2.19
N LEU A 49 -2.48 7.72 3.35
CA LEU A 49 -2.81 7.09 4.63
C LEU A 49 -4.32 6.94 4.79
N HIS A 50 -5.07 7.95 4.39
CA HIS A 50 -6.52 7.88 4.42
C HIS A 50 -7.04 6.79 3.49
N PHE A 51 -6.49 6.72 2.30
CA PHE A 51 -6.86 5.72 1.31
C PHE A 51 -6.60 4.31 1.87
N LYS A 52 -5.42 4.12 2.46
CA LYS A 52 -5.06 2.85 3.07
C LYS A 52 -6.06 2.44 4.14
N SER A 53 -6.46 3.38 4.97
CA SER A 53 -7.40 3.12 6.05
C SER A 53 -8.80 2.79 5.52
N VAL A 54 -9.28 3.57 4.57
CA VAL A 54 -10.63 3.39 4.01
C VAL A 54 -10.77 2.04 3.34
N HIS A 55 -9.73 1.59 2.65
CA HIS A 55 -9.79 0.34 1.89
C HIS A 55 -9.21 -0.85 2.64
N ASN A 56 -8.82 -0.66 3.90
CA ASN A 56 -8.27 -1.72 4.74
C ASN A 56 -7.08 -2.40 4.09
N LEU A 57 -6.11 -1.58 3.68
CA LEU A 57 -4.90 -2.07 3.05
C LEU A 57 -3.78 -2.14 4.07
N TYR A 58 -2.77 -2.93 3.76
CA TYR A 58 -1.66 -3.20 4.68
C TYR A 58 -0.33 -3.03 3.98
N TYR A 59 0.67 -2.58 4.72
CA TYR A 59 2.05 -2.67 4.25
C TYR A 59 2.48 -4.13 4.29
N GLU A 60 3.45 -4.46 3.46
CA GLU A 60 4.00 -5.81 3.48
C GLU A 60 4.54 -6.16 4.86
N GLN A 61 5.16 -5.21 5.53
CA GLN A 61 5.71 -5.43 6.87
C GLN A 61 4.62 -5.77 7.88
N GLU A 62 3.45 -5.20 7.72
CA GLU A 62 2.35 -5.47 8.65
C GLU A 62 1.92 -6.92 8.58
N LEU A 63 1.84 -7.45 7.36
CA LEU A 63 1.47 -8.85 7.18
C LEU A 63 2.57 -9.76 7.69
N GLY A 64 3.81 -9.44 7.34
CA GLY A 64 4.95 -10.23 7.80
C GLY A 64 5.12 -10.20 9.30
N SER A 65 4.87 -9.04 9.91
CA SER A 65 4.98 -8.91 11.36
C SER A 65 4.02 -9.81 12.10
N GLN A 66 2.82 -9.95 11.57
CA GLN A 66 1.84 -10.84 12.18
C GLN A 66 2.31 -12.27 12.19
N ILE A 67 2.89 -12.70 11.09
CA ILE A 67 3.43 -14.05 10.99
C ILE A 67 4.58 -14.24 11.95
N ASN A 68 5.45 -13.26 12.04
CA ASN A 68 6.61 -13.32 12.92
C ASN A 68 6.21 -13.41 14.39
N ILE A 69 5.16 -12.73 14.76
CA ILE A 69 4.69 -12.77 16.13
C ILE A 69 4.29 -14.19 16.52
N PHE A 70 3.62 -14.88 15.62
CA PHE A 70 3.25 -16.26 15.88
C PHE A 70 4.48 -17.14 16.02
N ASP A 71 5.47 -16.93 15.16
CA ASP A 71 6.69 -17.70 15.23
C ASP A 71 7.42 -17.48 16.54
N LEU A 72 7.45 -16.25 17.01
CA LEU A 72 8.16 -15.94 18.24
C LEU A 72 7.51 -16.54 19.47
N GLN A 73 6.24 -16.79 19.41
CA GLN A 73 5.52 -17.36 20.55
C GLN A 73 5.76 -18.84 20.71
N GLU A 74 6.33 -19.44 19.70
CA GLU A 74 6.67 -20.84 19.79
C GLU A 74 8.06 -21.02 20.34
#